data_0077a097f6f3933e559faae435affcae
#
_entry.id   0077a097f6f3933e559faae435affcae
#
_cell.length_a   1.000
_cell.length_b   1.000
_cell.length_c   1.000
_cell.angle_alpha   90.00
_cell.angle_beta   90.00
_cell.angle_gamma   90.00
#
_symmetry.space_group_name_H-M   'P 1'
#
loop_
_entity.id
_entity.type
_entity.pdbx_description
1 polymer ?
#
loop_
_entity_poly.entity_id
_entity_poly.type
_entity_poly.pdbx_seq_one_letter_code
_entity_poly.pdbx_strand_id
1 'polypeptide(L)'
;MQCAALLSTSVLAVACLSTPQQASHHLPAAHAPEVVDEGGADPTTFTAEELKELQRRFGVHGPQPKLAQLFTKGMDQFTPLRNHTVNRLESLRPVVLRESKRTGINPMLLAAILFDEMQHAKPGEDHPLAAHSGLFSTHGPAQLGLSEMVKQGLLAENASPAEIVAARNQLLDPERNVELLAGKMARLLALLEKAPYSTYNVSGDRSRAKNVATLAYLHNGKLDYPARILRYMQDPQLHGLMFGTVQPPHTHFI
;
A
#
# COMPACT_ATOMS: atom_id res chain seq x y z
N MET A 1 -70.09 12.43 -43.22
CA MET A 1 -70.41 13.86 -43.40
C MET A 1 -69.08 14.60 -43.38
N GLN A 2 -68.79 15.12 -44.58
CA GLN A 2 -68.13 16.38 -44.95
C GLN A 2 -66.76 16.65 -44.38
N CYS A 3 -65.75 16.55 -45.17
CA CYS A 3 -65.24 17.53 -46.15
C CYS A 3 -64.70 18.79 -45.49
N ALA A 4 -63.41 19.00 -45.61
CA ALA A 4 -62.88 20.13 -46.36
C ALA A 4 -61.34 20.07 -46.50
N ALA A 5 -60.93 20.05 -47.72
CA ALA A 5 -59.58 20.31 -48.17
C ALA A 5 -59.36 21.84 -48.20
N LEU A 6 -58.12 22.27 -47.97
CA LEU A 6 -57.60 23.50 -48.63
C LEU A 6 -56.12 23.43 -48.82
N LEU A 7 -55.74 23.53 -50.06
CA LEU A 7 -54.46 23.81 -50.69
C LEU A 7 -53.93 25.20 -50.27
N SER A 8 -52.65 25.39 -50.12
CA SER A 8 -51.97 26.59 -50.67
C SER A 8 -50.47 26.51 -50.55
N THR A 9 -49.84 26.42 -51.60
CA THR A 9 -48.83 27.27 -52.30
C THR A 9 -47.40 27.28 -51.75
N SER A 10 -46.56 26.69 -52.59
CA SER A 10 -45.12 26.75 -52.65
C SER A 10 -44.60 28.19 -52.74
N VAL A 11 -43.60 28.52 -51.93
CA VAL A 11 -42.64 29.61 -52.22
C VAL A 11 -41.24 29.03 -52.11
N LEU A 12 -40.60 28.87 -53.28
CA LEU A 12 -39.20 28.61 -53.39
C LEU A 12 -38.44 29.92 -53.01
N ALA A 13 -37.74 29.91 -51.90
CA ALA A 13 -36.73 30.92 -51.62
C ALA A 13 -35.33 30.27 -51.82
N VAL A 14 -34.70 30.66 -52.92
CA VAL A 14 -33.27 30.38 -53.16
C VAL A 14 -32.45 31.30 -52.24
N ALA A 15 -31.93 30.74 -51.18
CA ALA A 15 -30.97 31.42 -50.33
C ALA A 15 -29.55 31.00 -50.73
N CYS A 16 -28.80 31.99 -51.11
CA CYS A 16 -27.38 31.89 -51.44
C CYS A 16 -26.58 31.27 -50.28
N LEU A 17 -25.91 30.16 -50.58
CA LEU A 17 -24.94 29.54 -49.68
C LEU A 17 -23.70 30.45 -49.60
N SER A 18 -23.63 31.29 -48.58
CA SER A 18 -22.38 31.88 -48.12
C SER A 18 -21.71 30.87 -47.20
N THR A 19 -20.67 30.24 -47.66
CA THR A 19 -19.80 29.40 -46.82
C THR A 19 -19.16 30.27 -45.75
N PRO A 20 -19.34 29.96 -44.46
CA PRO A 20 -18.55 30.60 -43.45
C PRO A 20 -17.10 30.07 -43.52
N GLN A 21 -16.19 30.99 -43.83
CA GLN A 21 -14.77 30.81 -43.75
C GLN A 21 -14.44 30.43 -42.28
N GLN A 22 -14.07 29.15 -42.07
CA GLN A 22 -13.57 28.67 -40.79
C GLN A 22 -12.28 29.44 -40.48
N ALA A 23 -12.39 30.43 -39.62
CA ALA A 23 -11.25 30.98 -38.92
C ALA A 23 -10.66 29.87 -38.04
N SER A 24 -9.53 29.34 -38.46
CA SER A 24 -8.70 28.43 -37.65
C SER A 24 -8.19 29.23 -36.45
N HIS A 25 -8.97 29.23 -35.38
CA HIS A 25 -8.44 29.60 -34.09
C HIS A 25 -7.44 28.52 -33.68
N HIS A 26 -6.16 28.78 -33.95
CA HIS A 26 -5.07 28.13 -33.27
C HIS A 26 -5.27 28.49 -31.78
N LEU A 27 -5.94 27.59 -31.04
CA LEU A 27 -5.79 27.55 -29.59
C LEU A 27 -4.29 27.34 -29.35
N PRO A 28 -3.63 28.17 -28.54
CA PRO A 28 -2.29 27.89 -28.11
C PRO A 28 -2.35 26.51 -27.44
N ALA A 29 -1.48 25.59 -27.90
CA ALA A 29 -1.30 24.31 -27.26
C ALA A 29 -1.13 24.61 -25.77
N ALA A 30 -2.09 24.18 -24.97
CA ALA A 30 -1.93 24.19 -23.54
C ALA A 30 -0.63 23.42 -23.29
N HIS A 31 0.42 24.12 -22.92
CA HIS A 31 1.61 23.49 -22.39
C HIS A 31 1.09 22.63 -21.26
N ALA A 32 1.14 21.32 -21.45
CA ALA A 32 1.08 20.40 -20.34
C ALA A 32 2.06 20.98 -19.31
N PRO A 33 1.66 21.16 -18.04
CA PRO A 33 2.59 21.65 -17.06
C PRO A 33 3.81 20.75 -17.19
N GLU A 34 4.92 21.35 -17.58
CA GLU A 34 6.23 20.73 -17.53
C GLU A 34 6.35 20.28 -16.09
N VAL A 35 6.25 18.96 -15.86
CA VAL A 35 6.54 18.38 -14.57
C VAL A 35 8.02 18.66 -14.40
N VAL A 36 8.32 19.81 -13.83
CA VAL A 36 9.63 20.11 -13.30
C VAL A 36 9.84 18.99 -12.29
N ASP A 37 10.59 17.98 -12.69
CA ASP A 37 11.18 17.03 -11.79
C ASP A 37 12.13 17.85 -10.91
N GLU A 38 11.55 18.50 -9.90
CA GLU A 38 12.32 19.03 -8.81
C GLU A 38 12.93 17.80 -8.17
N GLY A 39 14.15 17.49 -8.57
CA GLY A 39 14.98 16.36 -8.20
C GLY A 39 15.05 16.16 -6.70
N GLY A 40 13.93 15.78 -6.18
CA GLY A 40 13.77 15.55 -4.77
C GLY A 40 14.30 14.20 -4.41
N ALA A 41 15.05 14.14 -3.31
CA ALA A 41 15.60 12.92 -2.77
C ALA A 41 14.57 11.79 -2.71
N ASP A 42 14.93 10.59 -3.14
CA ASP A 42 14.13 9.38 -3.07
C ASP A 42 13.54 9.25 -1.64
N PRO A 43 12.23 9.12 -1.47
CA PRO A 43 11.58 9.02 -0.15
C PRO A 43 12.07 7.82 0.65
N THR A 44 12.66 6.82 0.01
CA THR A 44 13.22 5.64 0.66
C THR A 44 14.65 5.83 1.14
N THR A 45 15.31 6.94 0.77
CA THR A 45 16.66 7.29 1.24
C THR A 45 16.56 8.04 2.56
N PHE A 46 17.26 7.53 3.58
CA PHE A 46 17.35 8.16 4.90
C PHE A 46 18.74 8.76 5.10
N THR A 47 18.78 9.96 5.68
CA THR A 47 20.07 10.55 6.10
C THR A 47 20.60 9.83 7.34
N ALA A 48 21.89 10.02 7.63
CA ALA A 48 22.52 9.43 8.81
C ALA A 48 21.86 9.94 10.12
N GLU A 49 21.44 11.20 10.14
CA GLU A 49 20.75 11.83 11.26
C GLU A 49 19.34 11.25 11.46
N GLU A 50 18.57 11.09 10.38
CA GLU A 50 17.27 10.44 10.41
C GLU A 50 17.37 9.03 10.97
N LEU A 51 18.31 8.23 10.48
CA LEU A 51 18.52 6.86 10.95
C LEU A 51 18.92 6.80 12.41
N LYS A 52 19.83 7.67 12.84
CA LYS A 52 20.26 7.77 14.24
C LYS A 52 19.06 8.09 15.17
N GLU A 53 18.22 9.03 14.75
CA GLU A 53 17.02 9.39 15.52
C GLU A 53 16.00 8.26 15.56
N LEU A 54 15.72 7.60 14.41
CA LEU A 54 14.83 6.46 14.34
C LEU A 54 15.32 5.28 15.19
N GLN A 55 16.62 4.99 15.15
CA GLN A 55 17.24 3.96 15.98
C GLN A 55 17.15 4.28 17.47
N ARG A 56 17.43 5.53 17.85
CA ARG A 56 17.32 5.97 19.24
C ARG A 56 15.90 5.87 19.77
N ARG A 57 14.88 6.22 18.97
CA ARG A 57 13.48 6.24 19.41
C ARG A 57 12.80 4.89 19.33
N PHE A 58 13.10 4.09 18.33
CA PHE A 58 12.37 2.87 18.01
C PHE A 58 13.20 1.59 18.10
N GLY A 59 14.52 1.71 18.29
CA GLY A 59 15.41 0.56 18.43
C GLY A 59 15.48 -0.33 17.19
N VAL A 60 15.34 0.24 15.99
CA VAL A 60 15.37 -0.51 14.73
C VAL A 60 16.79 -0.90 14.31
N HIS A 61 16.90 -1.99 13.56
CA HIS A 61 18.17 -2.57 13.15
C HIS A 61 18.71 -1.92 11.86
N GLY A 62 20.00 -2.14 11.59
CA GLY A 62 20.68 -1.67 10.39
C GLY A 62 20.38 -2.49 9.12
N PRO A 63 21.13 -2.24 8.03
CA PRO A 63 20.89 -2.87 6.74
C PRO A 63 21.03 -4.39 6.78
N GLN A 64 20.25 -5.06 5.94
CA GLN A 64 20.34 -6.51 5.76
C GLN A 64 21.65 -6.87 5.07
N PRO A 65 22.31 -7.99 5.44
CA PRO A 65 23.49 -8.49 4.74
C PRO A 65 23.22 -8.69 3.23
N LYS A 66 24.19 -8.37 2.38
CA LYS A 66 24.04 -8.45 0.90
C LYS A 66 23.59 -9.82 0.41
N LEU A 67 24.06 -10.90 1.03
CA LEU A 67 23.62 -12.25 0.69
C LEU A 67 22.13 -12.46 0.95
N ALA A 68 21.63 -11.99 2.08
CA ALA A 68 20.20 -12.08 2.40
C ALA A 68 19.33 -11.24 1.46
N GLN A 69 19.83 -10.07 1.00
CA GLN A 69 19.15 -9.26 -0.02
C GLN A 69 19.05 -9.99 -1.37
N LEU A 70 20.08 -10.75 -1.74
CA LEU A 70 20.09 -11.54 -2.98
C LEU A 70 19.02 -12.64 -2.95
N PHE A 71 18.89 -13.36 -1.84
CA PHE A 71 17.83 -14.36 -1.65
C PHE A 71 16.42 -13.73 -1.73
N THR A 72 16.22 -12.59 -1.08
CA THR A 72 14.95 -11.87 -1.13
C THR A 72 14.56 -11.52 -2.57
N LYS A 73 15.50 -10.98 -3.38
CA LYS A 73 15.25 -10.65 -4.79
C LYS A 73 14.91 -11.88 -5.64
N GLY A 74 15.53 -13.03 -5.38
CA GLY A 74 15.23 -14.28 -6.07
C GLY A 74 13.82 -14.77 -5.79
N MET A 75 13.37 -14.69 -4.55
CA MET A 75 12.02 -15.08 -4.15
C MET A 75 10.94 -14.21 -4.78
N ASP A 76 11.17 -12.91 -4.93
CA ASP A 76 10.24 -11.96 -5.55
C ASP A 76 9.86 -12.35 -7.00
N GLN A 77 10.74 -13.05 -7.71
CA GLN A 77 10.58 -13.43 -9.11
C GLN A 77 9.93 -14.80 -9.29
N PHE A 78 9.74 -15.57 -8.22
CA PHE A 78 9.20 -16.91 -8.31
C PHE A 78 7.66 -16.92 -8.41
N THR A 79 7.16 -16.97 -9.65
CA THR A 79 5.73 -16.84 -9.99
C THR A 79 4.79 -17.79 -9.21
N PRO A 80 5.07 -19.09 -9.02
CA PRO A 80 4.18 -19.96 -8.25
C PRO A 80 3.99 -19.50 -6.80
N LEU A 81 5.05 -19.05 -6.15
CA LEU A 81 4.99 -18.53 -4.79
C LEU A 81 4.22 -17.20 -4.75
N ARG A 82 4.48 -16.33 -5.73
CA ARG A 82 3.73 -15.07 -5.86
C ARG A 82 2.22 -15.32 -5.97
N ASN A 83 1.78 -16.22 -6.83
CA ASN A 83 0.37 -16.53 -6.99
C ASN A 83 -0.25 -17.09 -5.70
N HIS A 84 0.47 -17.96 -5.00
CA HIS A 84 0.02 -18.47 -3.70
C HIS A 84 -0.14 -17.32 -2.68
N THR A 85 0.81 -16.40 -2.63
CA THR A 85 0.77 -15.25 -1.75
C THR A 85 -0.38 -14.30 -2.09
N VAL A 86 -0.63 -14.05 -3.39
CA VAL A 86 -1.78 -13.25 -3.85
C VAL A 86 -3.10 -13.87 -3.41
N ASN A 87 -3.29 -15.18 -3.56
CA ASN A 87 -4.51 -15.87 -3.14
C ASN A 87 -4.72 -15.80 -1.62
N ARG A 88 -3.65 -15.91 -0.84
CA ARG A 88 -3.73 -15.70 0.62
C ARG A 88 -4.10 -14.26 0.97
N LEU A 89 -3.52 -13.29 0.28
CA LEU A 89 -3.84 -11.88 0.49
C LEU A 89 -5.29 -11.56 0.10
N GLU A 90 -5.81 -12.22 -0.95
CA GLU A 90 -7.21 -12.08 -1.36
C GLU A 90 -8.17 -12.49 -0.25
N SER A 91 -7.91 -13.59 0.43
CA SER A 91 -8.73 -14.03 1.57
C SER A 91 -8.69 -13.02 2.75
N LEU A 92 -7.60 -12.27 2.89
CA LEU A 92 -7.43 -11.25 3.93
C LEU A 92 -7.95 -9.86 3.51
N ARG A 93 -8.33 -9.66 2.25
CA ARG A 93 -8.80 -8.37 1.74
C ARG A 93 -9.91 -7.73 2.58
N PRO A 94 -10.98 -8.45 3.00
CA PRO A 94 -12.03 -7.85 3.79
C PRO A 94 -11.53 -7.25 5.11
N VAL A 95 -10.65 -7.96 5.82
CA VAL A 95 -10.09 -7.48 7.08
C VAL A 95 -9.11 -6.33 6.85
N VAL A 96 -8.28 -6.38 5.79
CA VAL A 96 -7.38 -5.28 5.43
C VAL A 96 -8.17 -3.99 5.20
N LEU A 97 -9.25 -4.03 4.43
CA LEU A 97 -10.09 -2.86 4.16
C LEU A 97 -10.83 -2.37 5.42
N ARG A 98 -11.34 -3.28 6.24
CA ARG A 98 -11.97 -2.95 7.52
C ARG A 98 -10.99 -2.22 8.44
N GLU A 99 -9.82 -2.77 8.63
CA GLU A 99 -8.80 -2.23 9.52
C GLU A 99 -8.18 -0.93 8.99
N SER A 100 -8.00 -0.82 7.70
CA SER A 100 -7.60 0.43 7.04
C SER A 100 -8.59 1.56 7.36
N LYS A 101 -9.89 1.29 7.21
CA LYS A 101 -10.95 2.26 7.54
C LYS A 101 -10.94 2.62 9.04
N ARG A 102 -10.77 1.64 9.92
CA ARG A 102 -10.75 1.84 11.38
C ARG A 102 -9.57 2.67 11.85
N THR A 103 -8.38 2.44 11.27
CA THR A 103 -7.11 3.02 11.73
C THR A 103 -6.67 4.26 10.94
N GLY A 104 -7.26 4.51 9.77
CA GLY A 104 -6.81 5.55 8.83
C GLY A 104 -5.52 5.20 8.07
N ILE A 105 -5.01 3.97 8.21
CA ILE A 105 -3.81 3.52 7.50
C ILE A 105 -4.16 3.14 6.06
N ASN A 106 -3.30 3.53 5.11
CA ASN A 106 -3.49 3.21 3.69
C ASN A 106 -3.60 1.69 3.48
N PRO A 107 -4.68 1.17 2.86
CA PRO A 107 -4.87 -0.26 2.65
C PRO A 107 -3.77 -0.89 1.78
N MET A 108 -3.19 -0.13 0.83
CA MET A 108 -2.07 -0.60 0.03
C MET A 108 -0.79 -0.78 0.84
N LEU A 109 -0.56 0.04 1.89
CA LEU A 109 0.56 -0.17 2.79
C LEU A 109 0.40 -1.48 3.57
N LEU A 110 -0.78 -1.74 4.11
CA LEU A 110 -1.07 -3.01 4.82
C LEU A 110 -0.92 -4.20 3.87
N ALA A 111 -1.49 -4.12 2.67
CA ALA A 111 -1.42 -5.17 1.66
C ALA A 111 0.02 -5.45 1.20
N ALA A 112 0.81 -4.40 0.97
CA ALA A 112 2.21 -4.53 0.55
C ALA A 112 3.09 -5.17 1.63
N ILE A 113 2.89 -4.81 2.90
CA ILE A 113 3.59 -5.43 4.02
C ILE A 113 3.20 -6.91 4.14
N LEU A 114 1.89 -7.22 4.14
CA LEU A 114 1.41 -8.60 4.19
C LEU A 114 1.94 -9.44 3.02
N PHE A 115 1.93 -8.87 1.81
CA PHE A 115 2.47 -9.54 0.64
C PHE A 115 3.95 -9.86 0.82
N ASP A 116 4.77 -8.88 1.22
CA ASP A 116 6.21 -9.08 1.43
C ASP A 116 6.51 -10.12 2.50
N GLU A 117 5.88 -10.01 3.65
CA GLU A 117 6.13 -10.93 4.76
C GLU A 117 5.69 -12.36 4.43
N MET A 118 4.53 -12.54 3.80
CA MET A 118 4.07 -13.87 3.35
C MET A 118 4.93 -14.45 2.22
N GLN A 119 5.45 -13.60 1.32
CA GLN A 119 6.34 -14.02 0.23
C GLN A 119 7.68 -14.53 0.76
N HIS A 120 8.16 -13.98 1.87
CA HIS A 120 9.45 -14.29 2.47
C HIS A 120 9.34 -15.14 3.75
N ALA A 121 8.14 -15.62 4.07
CA ALA A 121 7.88 -16.47 5.23
C ALA A 121 8.71 -17.75 5.17
N LYS A 122 9.26 -18.16 6.31
CA LYS A 122 10.03 -19.40 6.37
C LYS A 122 9.08 -20.59 6.45
N PRO A 123 9.37 -21.69 5.74
CA PRO A 123 8.56 -22.90 5.82
C PRO A 123 8.36 -23.36 7.28
N GLY A 124 7.11 -23.54 7.67
CA GLY A 124 6.75 -24.06 8.99
C GLY A 124 6.74 -23.08 10.15
N GLU A 125 7.07 -21.79 9.95
CA GLU A 125 7.08 -20.82 11.06
C GLU A 125 5.70 -20.54 11.65
N ASP A 126 4.63 -20.68 10.86
CA ASP A 126 3.24 -20.56 11.31
C ASP A 126 2.64 -21.89 11.79
N HIS A 127 3.44 -22.97 11.85
CA HIS A 127 2.98 -24.22 12.42
C HIS A 127 2.86 -24.08 13.94
N PRO A 128 1.73 -24.43 14.57
CA PRO A 128 1.51 -24.22 16.02
C PRO A 128 2.64 -24.76 16.90
N LEU A 129 3.15 -25.95 16.62
CA LEU A 129 4.26 -26.54 17.40
C LEU A 129 5.54 -25.71 17.30
N ALA A 130 5.85 -25.20 16.11
CA ALA A 130 7.03 -24.38 15.91
C ALA A 130 6.87 -23.00 16.58
N ALA A 131 5.69 -22.40 16.48
CA ALA A 131 5.36 -21.14 17.13
C ALA A 131 5.49 -21.23 18.67
N HIS A 132 5.00 -22.33 19.26
CA HIS A 132 5.07 -22.52 20.73
C HIS A 132 6.44 -22.99 21.21
N SER A 133 7.30 -23.54 20.34
CA SER A 133 8.65 -24.00 20.71
C SER A 133 9.63 -22.86 21.01
N GLY A 134 9.32 -21.62 20.56
CA GLY A 134 10.22 -20.49 20.66
C GLY A 134 11.30 -20.44 19.56
N LEU A 135 11.26 -21.34 18.57
CA LEU A 135 12.19 -21.34 17.43
C LEU A 135 12.05 -20.07 16.57
N PHE A 136 10.84 -19.53 16.51
CA PHE A 136 10.54 -18.30 15.77
C PHE A 136 10.03 -17.24 16.72
N SER A 137 10.46 -16.00 16.51
CA SER A 137 10.08 -14.84 17.32
C SER A 137 8.89 -14.07 16.74
N THR A 138 8.54 -14.34 15.47
CA THR A 138 7.48 -13.66 14.72
C THR A 138 6.57 -14.69 14.07
N HIS A 139 5.28 -14.35 13.90
CA HIS A 139 4.26 -15.27 13.43
C HIS A 139 3.19 -14.55 12.60
N GLY A 140 2.49 -15.34 11.80
CA GLY A 140 1.34 -14.92 11.02
C GLY A 140 1.68 -14.09 9.78
N PRO A 141 0.66 -13.70 9.00
CA PRO A 141 0.85 -13.02 7.72
C PRO A 141 1.71 -11.76 7.74
N ALA A 142 1.71 -11.02 8.84
CA ALA A 142 2.50 -9.79 9.01
C ALA A 142 3.78 -10.00 9.82
N GLN A 143 4.15 -11.22 10.13
CA GLN A 143 5.36 -11.57 10.89
C GLN A 143 5.53 -10.73 12.17
N LEU A 144 4.50 -10.73 13.03
CA LEU A 144 4.50 -9.99 14.29
C LEU A 144 4.94 -10.87 15.46
N GLY A 145 5.61 -10.24 16.44
CA GLY A 145 6.07 -10.90 17.65
C GLY A 145 5.28 -10.46 18.91
N LEU A 146 5.47 -11.18 20.01
CA LEU A 146 4.88 -10.86 21.31
C LEU A 146 5.22 -9.45 21.78
N SER A 147 6.41 -8.94 21.46
CA SER A 147 6.83 -7.59 21.80
C SER A 147 5.92 -6.51 21.19
N GLU A 148 5.31 -6.77 20.05
CA GLU A 148 4.35 -5.83 19.46
C GLU A 148 3.03 -5.85 20.24
N MET A 149 2.58 -7.01 20.71
CA MET A 149 1.40 -7.10 21.58
C MET A 149 1.60 -6.36 22.89
N VAL A 150 2.81 -6.44 23.48
CA VAL A 150 3.16 -5.66 24.68
C VAL A 150 3.12 -4.15 24.35
N LYS A 151 3.69 -3.71 23.24
CA LYS A 151 3.67 -2.29 22.80
C LYS A 151 2.26 -1.76 22.54
N GLN A 152 1.34 -2.61 22.17
CA GLN A 152 -0.08 -2.27 22.00
C GLN A 152 -0.90 -2.39 23.30
N GLY A 153 -0.30 -2.80 24.41
CA GLY A 153 -0.97 -2.99 25.70
C GLY A 153 -1.90 -4.22 25.73
N LEU A 154 -1.71 -5.17 24.81
CA LEU A 154 -2.51 -6.39 24.67
C LEU A 154 -1.91 -7.58 25.43
N LEU A 155 -0.67 -7.46 25.87
CA LEU A 155 0.05 -8.43 26.66
C LEU A 155 0.88 -7.69 27.72
N ALA A 156 0.86 -8.15 28.96
CA ALA A 156 1.70 -7.60 30.00
C ALA A 156 3.18 -7.98 29.79
N GLU A 157 4.11 -7.12 30.21
CA GLU A 157 5.56 -7.44 30.14
C GLU A 157 5.91 -8.68 30.99
N ASN A 158 5.20 -8.87 32.09
CA ASN A 158 5.36 -9.99 33.02
C ASN A 158 4.28 -11.06 32.84
N ALA A 159 3.78 -11.24 31.60
CA ALA A 159 2.72 -12.19 31.29
C ALA A 159 3.09 -13.62 31.70
N SER A 160 2.12 -14.34 32.20
CA SER A 160 2.23 -15.75 32.58
C SER A 160 2.45 -16.64 31.33
N PRO A 161 2.97 -17.87 31.48
CA PRO A 161 3.10 -18.81 30.37
C PRO A 161 1.77 -19.08 29.63
N ALA A 162 0.65 -19.11 30.32
CA ALA A 162 -0.67 -19.29 29.72
C ALA A 162 -1.08 -18.11 28.86
N GLU A 163 -0.84 -16.87 29.32
CA GLU A 163 -1.09 -15.66 28.54
C GLU A 163 -0.18 -15.57 27.32
N ILE A 164 1.08 -15.98 27.43
CA ILE A 164 2.00 -16.06 26.30
C ILE A 164 1.51 -17.05 25.25
N VAL A 165 1.01 -18.22 25.64
CA VAL A 165 0.41 -19.20 24.73
C VAL A 165 -0.82 -18.62 24.04
N ALA A 166 -1.72 -17.98 24.78
CA ALA A 166 -2.90 -17.31 24.23
C ALA A 166 -2.53 -16.20 23.24
N ALA A 167 -1.52 -15.39 23.58
CA ALA A 167 -1.00 -14.33 22.71
C ALA A 167 -0.40 -14.89 21.40
N ARG A 168 0.35 -15.98 21.45
CA ARG A 168 0.86 -16.66 20.25
C ARG A 168 -0.26 -17.19 19.36
N ASN A 169 -1.32 -17.77 19.95
CA ASN A 169 -2.49 -18.17 19.18
C ASN A 169 -3.16 -17.00 18.46
N GLN A 170 -3.22 -15.81 19.07
CA GLN A 170 -3.69 -14.61 18.40
C GLN A 170 -2.76 -14.17 17.25
N LEU A 171 -1.45 -14.31 17.39
CA LEU A 171 -0.49 -14.01 16.32
C LEU A 171 -0.61 -15.00 15.14
N LEU A 172 -1.00 -16.25 15.39
CA LEU A 172 -1.22 -17.28 14.38
C LEU A 172 -2.57 -17.14 13.68
N ASP A 173 -3.56 -16.47 14.28
CA ASP A 173 -4.82 -16.17 13.63
C ASP A 173 -4.61 -15.11 12.53
N PRO A 174 -4.91 -15.41 11.26
CA PRO A 174 -4.57 -14.52 10.15
C PRO A 174 -5.30 -13.18 10.21
N GLU A 175 -6.59 -13.15 10.59
CA GLU A 175 -7.35 -11.90 10.66
C GLU A 175 -6.88 -11.06 11.85
N ARG A 176 -6.68 -11.70 13.02
CA ARG A 176 -6.16 -11.02 14.19
C ARG A 176 -4.76 -10.45 13.95
N ASN A 177 -3.93 -11.15 13.19
CA ASN A 177 -2.59 -10.69 12.82
C ASN A 177 -2.65 -9.42 11.95
N VAL A 178 -3.61 -9.34 11.01
CA VAL A 178 -3.86 -8.10 10.23
C VAL A 178 -4.34 -6.95 11.12
N GLU A 179 -5.23 -7.21 12.09
CA GLU A 179 -5.66 -6.19 13.06
C GLU A 179 -4.48 -5.64 13.86
N LEU A 180 -3.59 -6.52 14.31
CA LEU A 180 -2.37 -6.15 15.04
C LEU A 180 -1.40 -5.35 14.16
N LEU A 181 -1.26 -5.69 12.87
CA LEU A 181 -0.46 -4.92 11.92
C LEU A 181 -1.02 -3.50 11.76
N ALA A 182 -2.32 -3.37 11.54
CA ALA A 182 -2.95 -2.06 11.39
C ALA A 182 -2.79 -1.23 12.68
N GLY A 183 -2.95 -1.83 13.85
CA GLY A 183 -2.68 -1.21 15.15
C GLY A 183 -1.22 -0.77 15.31
N LYS A 184 -0.25 -1.60 14.88
CA LYS A 184 1.18 -1.24 14.85
C LYS A 184 1.43 -0.01 13.98
N MET A 185 0.89 0.01 12.77
CA MET A 185 1.08 1.13 11.85
C MET A 185 0.46 2.42 12.40
N ALA A 186 -0.75 2.37 12.94
CA ALA A 186 -1.42 3.51 13.55
C ALA A 186 -0.64 4.06 14.76
N ARG A 187 -0.17 3.17 15.65
CA ARG A 187 0.66 3.55 16.80
C ARG A 187 1.97 4.21 16.37
N LEU A 188 2.65 3.64 15.38
CA LEU A 188 3.90 4.21 14.86
C LEU A 188 3.66 5.57 14.21
N LEU A 189 2.61 5.72 13.40
CA LEU A 189 2.24 6.99 12.79
C LEU A 189 1.98 8.07 13.84
N ALA A 190 1.19 7.77 14.86
CA ALA A 190 0.91 8.71 15.96
C ALA A 190 2.19 9.11 16.74
N LEU A 191 3.16 8.22 16.87
CA LEU A 191 4.45 8.53 17.48
C LEU A 191 5.33 9.40 16.57
N LEU A 192 5.26 9.23 15.25
CA LEU A 192 5.96 10.06 14.29
C LEU A 192 5.41 11.49 14.27
N GLU A 193 4.09 11.66 14.28
CA GLU A 193 3.42 12.96 14.28
C GLU A 193 3.73 13.79 15.55
N LYS A 194 3.97 13.14 16.68
CA LYS A 194 4.38 13.78 17.93
C LYS A 194 5.87 14.11 18.00
N ALA A 195 6.66 13.79 16.99
CA ALA A 195 8.07 14.10 17.00
C ALA A 195 8.33 15.59 16.86
N PRO A 196 9.18 16.21 17.73
CA PRO A 196 9.50 17.62 17.68
C PRO A 196 10.26 18.05 16.40
N TYR A 197 10.82 17.09 15.70
CA TYR A 197 11.41 17.27 14.38
C TYR A 197 10.44 16.78 13.33
N SER A 198 9.59 17.67 12.86
CA SER A 198 8.80 17.42 11.66
C SER A 198 9.71 17.57 10.42
N THR A 199 10.67 16.65 10.24
CA THR A 199 11.26 16.38 8.91
C THR A 199 10.18 15.98 7.91
N TYR A 200 8.95 15.88 8.38
CA TYR A 200 7.76 15.47 7.64
C TYR A 200 6.87 16.66 7.20
N ASN A 201 7.31 17.89 7.42
CA ASN A 201 6.63 19.10 6.91
C ASN A 201 6.97 19.38 5.44
N VAL A 202 7.08 18.34 4.63
CA VAL A 202 7.17 18.50 3.19
C VAL A 202 5.75 18.46 2.63
N SER A 203 5.31 19.54 2.04
CA SER A 203 3.99 19.72 1.45
C SER A 203 3.67 18.64 0.43
N GLY A 204 2.47 18.04 0.54
CA GLY A 204 1.88 17.23 -0.51
C GLY A 204 2.22 15.73 -0.51
N ASP A 205 2.20 15.14 -1.70
CA ASP A 205 2.33 13.69 -1.92
C ASP A 205 3.69 13.11 -1.50
N ARG A 206 4.73 13.91 -1.52
CA ARG A 206 6.09 13.53 -1.15
C ARG A 206 6.23 13.27 0.35
N SER A 207 5.61 14.10 1.19
CA SER A 207 5.55 13.89 2.65
C SER A 207 4.87 12.56 2.96
N ARG A 208 3.81 12.22 2.24
CA ARG A 208 3.11 10.94 2.40
C ARG A 208 4.00 9.76 2.01
N ALA A 209 4.74 9.85 0.91
CA ALA A 209 5.67 8.80 0.48
C ALA A 209 6.80 8.59 1.50
N LYS A 210 7.35 9.67 2.08
CA LYS A 210 8.36 9.57 3.14
C LYS A 210 7.80 8.96 4.42
N ASN A 211 6.59 9.35 4.83
CA ASN A 211 5.92 8.73 5.98
C ASN A 211 5.69 7.24 5.78
N VAL A 212 5.22 6.83 4.61
CA VAL A 212 5.04 5.42 4.25
C VAL A 212 6.36 4.67 4.28
N ALA A 213 7.42 5.22 3.69
CA ALA A 213 8.76 4.65 3.72
C ALA A 213 9.29 4.50 5.15
N THR A 214 9.05 5.50 6.00
CA THR A 214 9.44 5.46 7.41
C THR A 214 8.67 4.39 8.18
N LEU A 215 7.35 4.28 7.99
CA LEU A 215 6.55 3.22 8.61
C LEU A 215 7.01 1.84 8.18
N ALA A 216 7.32 1.65 6.89
CA ALA A 216 7.87 0.41 6.37
C ALA A 216 9.22 0.09 7.04
N TYR A 217 10.14 1.07 7.12
CA TYR A 217 11.41 0.90 7.82
C TYR A 217 11.21 0.51 9.29
N LEU A 218 10.32 1.18 10.01
CA LEU A 218 10.04 0.88 11.42
C LEU A 218 9.37 -0.47 11.63
N HIS A 219 8.70 -1.02 10.60
CA HIS A 219 8.12 -2.35 10.66
C HIS A 219 9.19 -3.44 10.68
N ASN A 220 10.15 -3.38 9.74
CA ASN A 220 11.10 -4.45 9.48
C ASN A 220 12.54 -4.11 9.97
N GLY A 221 12.92 -2.83 10.01
CA GLY A 221 14.24 -2.36 10.44
C GLY A 221 15.35 -2.47 9.39
N LYS A 222 15.03 -2.89 8.15
CA LYS A 222 16.01 -3.02 7.05
C LYS A 222 15.89 -1.84 6.09
N LEU A 223 17.03 -1.32 5.62
CA LEU A 223 17.08 -0.12 4.77
C LEU A 223 16.55 -0.36 3.35
N ASP A 224 16.56 -1.59 2.86
CA ASP A 224 16.02 -1.97 1.54
C ASP A 224 14.51 -2.23 1.56
N TYR A 225 13.93 -2.41 2.74
CA TYR A 225 12.50 -2.72 2.91
C TYR A 225 11.56 -1.59 2.42
N PRO A 226 11.80 -0.30 2.72
CA PRO A 226 10.96 0.79 2.25
C PRO A 226 10.79 0.82 0.73
N ALA A 227 11.89 0.70 -0.02
CA ALA A 227 11.86 0.70 -1.48
C ALA A 227 11.05 -0.49 -2.03
N ARG A 228 11.14 -1.65 -1.40
CA ARG A 228 10.39 -2.85 -1.76
C ARG A 228 8.89 -2.67 -1.49
N ILE A 229 8.52 -2.13 -0.33
CA ILE A 229 7.13 -1.86 0.02
C ILE A 229 6.51 -0.82 -0.91
N LEU A 230 7.19 0.30 -1.19
CA LEU A 230 6.68 1.30 -2.12
C LEU A 230 6.48 0.72 -3.54
N ARG A 231 7.35 -0.18 -3.99
CA ARG A 231 7.18 -0.90 -5.27
C ARG A 231 5.92 -1.78 -5.25
N TYR A 232 5.66 -2.54 -4.18
CA TYR A 232 4.45 -3.34 -4.06
C TYR A 232 3.18 -2.49 -3.96
N MET A 233 3.26 -1.33 -3.32
CA MET A 233 2.13 -0.40 -3.29
C MET A 233 1.76 0.15 -4.69
N GLN A 234 2.67 0.07 -5.66
CA GLN A 234 2.43 0.46 -7.06
C GLN A 234 2.11 -0.74 -7.97
N ASP A 235 2.08 -1.96 -7.43
CA ASP A 235 1.84 -3.17 -8.19
C ASP A 235 0.38 -3.24 -8.69
N PRO A 236 0.16 -3.33 -10.03
CA PRO A 236 -1.20 -3.33 -10.58
C PRO A 236 -2.06 -4.51 -10.12
N GLN A 237 -1.45 -5.69 -9.88
CA GLN A 237 -2.16 -6.88 -9.41
C GLN A 237 -2.65 -6.67 -7.97
N LEU A 238 -1.83 -6.10 -7.08
CA LEU A 238 -2.22 -5.80 -5.72
C LEU A 238 -3.26 -4.68 -5.66
N HIS A 239 -3.16 -3.67 -6.53
CA HIS A 239 -4.20 -2.65 -6.69
C HIS A 239 -5.53 -3.26 -7.15
N GLY A 240 -5.50 -4.10 -8.18
CA GLY A 240 -6.68 -4.80 -8.67
C GLY A 240 -7.33 -5.66 -7.58
N LEU A 241 -6.51 -6.34 -6.78
CA LEU A 241 -6.98 -7.15 -5.66
C LEU A 241 -7.65 -6.28 -4.58
N MET A 242 -7.07 -5.14 -4.20
CA MET A 242 -7.62 -4.30 -3.13
C MET A 242 -8.86 -3.52 -3.56
N PHE A 243 -8.88 -2.94 -4.76
CA PHE A 243 -9.90 -1.98 -5.18
C PHE A 243 -10.82 -2.50 -6.29
N GLY A 244 -10.56 -3.68 -6.82
CA GLY A 244 -11.18 -4.21 -8.03
C GLY A 244 -10.49 -3.69 -9.29
N THR A 245 -10.47 -4.50 -10.34
CA THR A 245 -10.00 -4.06 -11.65
C THR A 245 -11.05 -3.15 -12.27
N VAL A 246 -10.70 -1.90 -12.51
CA VAL A 246 -11.34 -1.15 -13.57
C VAL A 246 -10.87 -1.82 -14.86
N GLN A 247 -11.67 -2.74 -15.42
CA GLN A 247 -11.40 -3.23 -16.77
C GLN A 247 -11.44 -2.01 -17.68
N PRO A 248 -10.34 -1.70 -18.42
CA PRO A 248 -10.44 -0.72 -19.49
C PRO A 248 -11.54 -1.20 -20.45
N PRO A 249 -12.37 -0.30 -21.00
CA PRO A 249 -13.37 -0.70 -21.96
C PRO A 249 -12.69 -1.51 -23.05
N HIS A 250 -13.20 -2.74 -23.29
CA HIS A 250 -12.71 -3.57 -24.38
C HIS A 250 -12.97 -2.81 -25.67
N THR A 251 -11.96 -2.14 -26.19
CA THR A 251 -11.95 -1.68 -27.57
C THR A 251 -11.85 -2.94 -28.42
N HIS A 252 -13.01 -3.47 -28.81
CA HIS A 252 -13.08 -4.40 -29.92
C HIS A 252 -12.61 -3.63 -31.15
N PHE A 253 -11.36 -3.80 -31.55
CA PHE A 253 -10.94 -3.51 -32.89
C PHE A 253 -11.55 -4.60 -33.78
N ILE A 254 -12.63 -4.23 -34.51
CA ILE A 254 -13.14 -4.98 -35.65
C ILE A 254 -12.21 -4.67 -36.83
#